data_da934b1796f0e92c229bba5f58e0b775
#
_entry.id   da934b1796f0e92c229bba5f58e0b775
#
_cell.length_a   1.000
_cell.length_b   1.000
_cell.length_c   1.000
_cell.angle_alpha   90.00
_cell.angle_beta   90.00
_cell.angle_gamma   90.00
#
_symmetry.space_group_name_H-M   'P 1'
#
loop_
_entity.id
_entity.type
_entity.pdbx_description
1 polymer ?
#
loop_
_entity_poly.entity_id
_entity_poly.type
_entity_poly.pdbx_seq_one_letter_code
_entity_poly.pdbx_strand_id
1 'polypeptide(L)'
;MKRHSASGFAIIFTALCSLCSCSNSNDRHPDSQLIETADGGNATAQYKVAEAYLALAEEYYRMAADNGHEPAKVRLQTSFHEPKDKCYEDSTAVKQVTADAENGDTYSQLTLGDMYYYGDSVTQDYDTAMLWYERAASHGSAEACNKLGLCLYLGLGSHKSQQDAAYWFEKGAQLGHADACYNYAVCLQKGIGTSQNKRAAISYLKKAAELGHLRAKKMLKDQ
;
A
#
# COMPACT_ATOMS: atom_id res chain seq x y z
N MET A 1 20.49 -11.31 26.48
CA MET A 1 19.62 -12.30 25.83
C MET A 1 18.21 -12.16 26.37
N LYS A 2 17.32 -11.49 25.65
CA LYS A 2 15.87 -11.51 25.92
C LYS A 2 15.16 -11.78 24.60
N ARG A 3 14.61 -12.97 24.48
CA ARG A 3 13.69 -13.37 23.42
C ARG A 3 12.35 -12.68 23.67
N HIS A 4 11.92 -11.80 22.80
CA HIS A 4 10.56 -11.31 22.69
C HIS A 4 10.08 -11.71 21.29
N SER A 5 9.22 -12.48 21.19
CA SER A 5 7.90 -12.97 21.50
C SER A 5 7.14 -13.17 20.20
N ALA A 6 7.17 -14.43 19.74
CA ALA A 6 6.30 -14.95 18.67
C ALA A 6 4.85 -15.19 19.17
N SER A 7 4.43 -14.56 20.28
CA SER A 7 3.19 -14.92 20.97
C SER A 7 1.92 -14.22 20.50
N GLY A 8 2.03 -13.23 19.61
CA GLY A 8 0.84 -12.51 19.10
C GLY A 8 0.05 -13.28 18.03
N PHE A 9 0.75 -14.01 17.19
CA PHE A 9 0.11 -14.81 16.12
C PHE A 9 -0.48 -16.12 16.60
N ALA A 10 0.13 -16.75 17.61
CA ALA A 10 -0.34 -18.02 18.15
C ALA A 10 -1.68 -17.91 18.89
N ILE A 11 -2.01 -16.76 19.47
CA ILE A 11 -3.27 -16.56 20.22
C ILE A 11 -4.47 -16.42 19.28
N ILE A 12 -4.28 -15.85 18.09
CA ILE A 12 -5.34 -15.78 17.08
C ILE A 12 -5.59 -17.17 16.48
N PHE A 13 -4.54 -17.98 16.36
CA PHE A 13 -4.62 -19.33 15.79
C PHE A 13 -5.43 -20.30 16.67
N THR A 14 -5.28 -20.23 18.00
CA THR A 14 -6.01 -21.11 18.93
C THR A 14 -7.48 -20.74 19.10
N ALA A 15 -7.85 -19.47 18.91
CA ALA A 15 -9.25 -19.03 18.97
C ALA A 15 -10.05 -19.40 17.70
N LEU A 16 -9.41 -19.49 16.55
CA LEU A 16 -10.06 -19.86 15.28
C LEU A 16 -10.20 -21.39 15.12
N CYS A 17 -9.25 -22.18 15.63
CA CYS A 17 -9.32 -23.65 15.57
C CYS A 17 -10.40 -24.26 16.47
N SER A 18 -10.87 -23.58 17.52
CA SER A 18 -11.89 -24.11 18.43
C SER A 18 -13.34 -23.96 17.93
N LEU A 19 -13.57 -23.24 16.83
CA LEU A 19 -14.89 -23.02 16.24
C LEU A 19 -15.16 -23.86 14.99
N CYS A 20 -14.18 -24.59 14.48
CA CYS A 20 -14.33 -25.41 13.27
C CYS A 20 -14.32 -26.91 13.60
N SER A 21 -15.42 -27.41 14.22
CA SER A 21 -15.76 -28.83 14.20
C SER A 21 -16.97 -29.07 13.28
N CYS A 22 -16.84 -28.72 12.01
CA CYS A 22 -17.72 -29.21 10.96
C CYS A 22 -16.88 -29.59 9.75
N SER A 23 -16.69 -30.88 9.60
CA SER A 23 -16.13 -31.52 8.44
C SER A 23 -16.92 -31.17 7.17
N ASN A 24 -16.35 -30.34 6.30
CA ASN A 24 -16.50 -30.57 4.87
C ASN A 24 -15.35 -29.90 4.09
N SER A 25 -14.74 -30.70 3.25
CA SER A 25 -13.55 -30.52 2.46
C SER A 25 -13.65 -29.35 1.47
N ASN A 26 -13.10 -28.22 1.85
CA ASN A 26 -12.40 -27.27 0.98
C ASN A 26 -11.56 -26.41 1.90
N ASP A 27 -10.37 -26.92 2.24
CA ASP A 27 -9.38 -26.22 3.07
C ASP A 27 -8.88 -24.96 2.35
N ARG A 28 -9.56 -23.83 2.63
CA ARG A 28 -9.13 -22.49 2.18
C ARG A 28 -8.10 -21.86 3.13
N HIS A 29 -7.63 -22.61 4.12
CA HIS A 29 -6.50 -22.18 4.93
C HIS A 29 -5.21 -22.31 4.15
N PRO A 30 -4.27 -21.33 4.27
CA PRO A 30 -2.96 -21.49 3.67
C PRO A 30 -2.29 -22.76 4.18
N ASP A 31 -1.63 -23.48 3.27
CA ASP A 31 -0.90 -24.72 3.56
C ASP A 31 0.07 -24.49 4.74
N SER A 32 0.11 -25.45 5.66
CA SER A 32 1.00 -25.40 6.82
C SER A 32 2.48 -25.23 6.43
N GLN A 33 2.89 -25.80 5.31
CA GLN A 33 4.24 -25.65 4.80
C GLN A 33 4.50 -24.22 4.27
N LEU A 34 3.48 -23.57 3.71
CA LEU A 34 3.55 -22.17 3.29
C LEU A 34 3.65 -21.24 4.50
N ILE A 35 2.92 -21.52 5.58
CA ILE A 35 2.98 -20.77 6.84
C ILE A 35 4.38 -20.90 7.47
N GLU A 36 4.92 -22.12 7.57
CA GLU A 36 6.26 -22.36 8.10
C GLU A 36 7.35 -21.65 7.29
N THR A 37 7.21 -21.65 5.96
CA THR A 37 8.12 -20.90 5.08
C THR A 37 8.01 -19.39 5.29
N ALA A 38 6.81 -18.88 5.53
CA ALA A 38 6.56 -17.47 5.85
C ALA A 38 7.18 -17.08 7.20
N ASP A 39 7.04 -17.92 8.23
CA ASP A 39 7.63 -17.74 9.54
C ASP A 39 9.17 -17.78 9.49
N GLY A 40 9.74 -18.52 8.54
CA GLY A 40 11.16 -18.51 8.20
C GLY A 40 11.66 -17.22 7.54
N GLY A 41 10.80 -16.21 7.33
CA GLY A 41 11.16 -14.89 6.81
C GLY A 41 11.10 -14.76 5.28
N ASN A 42 10.54 -15.74 4.56
CA ASN A 42 10.36 -15.65 3.11
C ASN A 42 9.25 -14.66 2.76
N ALA A 43 9.62 -13.52 2.18
CA ALA A 43 8.70 -12.42 1.87
C ALA A 43 7.57 -12.84 0.89
N THR A 44 7.87 -13.70 -0.09
CA THR A 44 6.85 -14.20 -1.03
C THR A 44 5.86 -15.13 -0.34
N ALA A 45 6.33 -15.98 0.57
CA ALA A 45 5.46 -16.84 1.38
C ALA A 45 4.61 -16.01 2.35
N GLN A 46 5.20 -15.00 2.99
CA GLN A 46 4.47 -14.05 3.86
C GLN A 46 3.35 -13.34 3.11
N TYR A 47 3.61 -12.88 1.89
CA TYR A 47 2.59 -12.25 1.05
C TYR A 47 1.44 -13.22 0.70
N LYS A 48 1.76 -14.45 0.25
CA LYS A 48 0.75 -15.45 -0.08
C LYS A 48 -0.11 -15.86 1.12
N VAL A 49 0.49 -15.98 2.30
CA VAL A 49 -0.23 -16.24 3.55
C VAL A 49 -1.17 -15.06 3.88
N ALA A 50 -0.71 -13.83 3.74
CA ALA A 50 -1.53 -12.64 3.98
C ALA A 50 -2.73 -12.57 3.02
N GLU A 51 -2.54 -12.84 1.73
CA GLU A 51 -3.62 -12.90 0.72
C GLU A 51 -4.66 -13.98 1.06
N ALA A 52 -4.20 -15.18 1.46
CA ALA A 52 -5.10 -16.26 1.84
C ALA A 52 -5.95 -15.91 3.07
N TYR A 53 -5.35 -15.27 4.09
CA TYR A 53 -6.10 -14.81 5.27
C TYR A 53 -7.03 -13.64 4.95
N LEU A 54 -6.68 -12.79 4.00
CA LEU A 54 -7.55 -11.70 3.56
C LEU A 54 -8.82 -12.25 2.90
N ALA A 55 -8.67 -13.23 2.00
CA ALA A 55 -9.79 -13.89 1.35
C ALA A 55 -10.70 -14.61 2.36
N LEU A 56 -10.09 -15.28 3.35
CA LEU A 56 -10.82 -15.96 4.43
C LEU A 56 -11.56 -14.94 5.31
N ALA A 57 -10.93 -13.82 5.64
CA ALA A 57 -11.56 -12.76 6.44
C ALA A 57 -12.78 -12.16 5.71
N GLU A 58 -12.69 -11.96 4.41
CA GLU A 58 -13.81 -11.48 3.59
C GLU A 58 -15.03 -12.43 3.68
N GLU A 59 -14.79 -13.74 3.58
CA GLU A 59 -15.84 -14.75 3.69
C GLU A 59 -16.54 -14.70 5.07
N TYR A 60 -15.77 -14.60 6.17
CA TYR A 60 -16.35 -14.45 7.51
C TYR A 60 -17.12 -13.15 7.70
N TYR A 61 -16.65 -12.03 7.14
CA TYR A 61 -17.42 -10.79 7.17
C TYR A 61 -18.71 -10.89 6.37
N ARG A 62 -18.72 -11.60 5.23
CA ARG A 62 -19.93 -11.85 4.42
C ARG A 62 -20.93 -12.70 5.21
N MET A 63 -20.49 -13.80 5.82
CA MET A 63 -21.34 -14.63 6.68
C MET A 63 -21.93 -13.84 7.85
N ALA A 64 -21.15 -12.99 8.50
CA ALA A 64 -21.62 -12.15 9.59
C ALA A 64 -22.64 -11.11 9.09
N ALA A 65 -22.42 -10.50 7.95
CA ALA A 65 -23.33 -9.54 7.33
C ALA A 65 -24.67 -10.17 6.94
N ASP A 66 -24.64 -11.39 6.39
CA ASP A 66 -25.84 -12.19 6.05
C ASP A 66 -26.66 -12.55 7.31
N ASN A 67 -25.98 -12.72 8.44
CA ASN A 67 -26.61 -12.90 9.75
C ASN A 67 -27.04 -11.58 10.42
N GLY A 68 -27.00 -10.46 9.69
CA GLY A 68 -27.53 -9.17 10.15
C GLY A 68 -26.55 -8.32 10.96
N HIS A 69 -25.25 -8.65 10.99
CA HIS A 69 -24.25 -7.87 11.71
C HIS A 69 -23.87 -6.60 10.96
N GLU A 70 -24.45 -5.45 11.35
CA GLU A 70 -24.27 -4.16 10.66
C GLU A 70 -22.80 -3.72 10.53
N PRO A 71 -21.92 -3.82 11.55
CA PRO A 71 -20.50 -3.51 11.38
C PRO A 71 -19.79 -4.35 10.30
N ALA A 72 -20.20 -5.60 10.11
CA ALA A 72 -19.65 -6.47 9.07
C ALA A 72 -20.08 -6.01 7.67
N LYS A 73 -21.33 -5.55 7.50
CA LYS A 73 -21.82 -4.96 6.25
C LYS A 73 -21.01 -3.72 5.86
N VAL A 74 -20.78 -2.83 6.83
CA VAL A 74 -19.94 -1.64 6.62
C VAL A 74 -18.51 -2.04 6.25
N ARG A 75 -17.95 -3.05 6.92
CA ARG A 75 -16.58 -3.52 6.65
C ARG A 75 -16.44 -4.11 5.24
N LEU A 76 -17.43 -4.88 4.78
CA LEU A 76 -17.46 -5.40 3.41
C LEU A 76 -17.49 -4.27 2.38
N GLN A 77 -18.30 -3.24 2.61
CA GLN A 77 -18.41 -2.10 1.72
C GLN A 77 -17.13 -1.25 1.65
N THR A 78 -16.36 -1.19 2.74
CA THR A 78 -15.19 -0.31 2.85
C THR A 78 -13.83 -0.98 2.60
N SER A 79 -13.74 -2.30 2.80
CA SER A 79 -12.44 -3.00 2.81
C SER A 79 -12.34 -4.19 1.88
N PHE A 80 -13.47 -4.77 1.51
CA PHE A 80 -13.52 -5.89 0.59
C PHE A 80 -14.32 -5.44 -0.63
N HIS A 81 -13.61 -5.01 -1.66
CA HIS A 81 -14.23 -4.79 -2.96
C HIS A 81 -14.63 -6.14 -3.56
N GLU A 82 -15.74 -6.15 -4.29
CA GLU A 82 -16.14 -7.33 -5.10
C GLU A 82 -14.96 -7.81 -5.96
N PRO A 83 -14.92 -9.13 -6.31
CA PRO A 83 -13.79 -9.68 -7.07
C PRO A 83 -13.54 -8.84 -8.32
N LYS A 84 -12.27 -8.57 -8.57
CA LYS A 84 -11.69 -7.70 -9.61
C LYS A 84 -12.07 -8.10 -11.06
N ASP A 85 -13.00 -9.03 -11.27
CA ASP A 85 -13.39 -9.55 -12.59
C ASP A 85 -14.43 -8.70 -13.32
N LYS A 86 -14.96 -7.66 -12.67
CA LYS A 86 -15.78 -6.66 -13.37
C LYS A 86 -15.02 -5.36 -13.50
N CYS A 87 -14.27 -5.25 -14.56
CA CYS A 87 -13.77 -3.99 -15.08
C CYS A 87 -14.95 -3.06 -15.36
N TYR A 88 -15.17 -2.08 -14.49
CA TYR A 88 -16.17 -1.03 -14.71
C TYR A 88 -15.61 0.11 -15.61
N GLU A 89 -14.70 -0.21 -16.54
CA GLU A 89 -14.13 0.78 -17.48
C GLU A 89 -15.20 1.57 -18.23
N ASP A 90 -16.41 1.01 -18.31
CA ASP A 90 -17.58 1.65 -18.89
C ASP A 90 -18.44 2.45 -17.90
N SER A 91 -18.07 2.52 -16.61
CA SER A 91 -18.86 3.29 -15.66
C SER A 91 -18.79 4.79 -15.98
N THR A 92 -19.92 5.49 -15.83
CA THR A 92 -19.98 6.94 -16.06
C THR A 92 -18.97 7.69 -15.19
N ALA A 93 -18.70 7.19 -13.98
CA ALA A 93 -17.73 7.77 -13.06
C ALA A 93 -16.30 7.67 -13.58
N VAL A 94 -15.88 6.50 -14.09
CA VAL A 94 -14.54 6.33 -14.69
C VAL A 94 -14.37 7.23 -15.91
N LYS A 95 -15.38 7.28 -16.79
CA LYS A 95 -15.35 8.15 -17.98
C LYS A 95 -15.22 9.62 -17.60
N GLN A 96 -15.92 10.07 -16.56
CA GLN A 96 -15.84 11.46 -16.10
C GLN A 96 -14.45 11.76 -15.52
N VAL A 97 -13.93 10.92 -14.61
CA VAL A 97 -12.58 11.10 -14.05
C VAL A 97 -11.52 11.10 -15.15
N THR A 98 -11.66 10.21 -16.15
CA THR A 98 -10.73 10.16 -17.28
C THR A 98 -10.79 11.44 -18.11
N ALA A 99 -11.99 11.94 -18.43
CA ALA A 99 -12.15 13.18 -19.18
C ALA A 99 -11.56 14.39 -18.44
N ASP A 100 -11.79 14.48 -17.12
CA ASP A 100 -11.26 15.57 -16.30
C ASP A 100 -9.73 15.49 -16.20
N ALA A 101 -9.18 14.29 -16.06
CA ALA A 101 -7.73 14.04 -16.03
C ALA A 101 -7.07 14.40 -17.38
N GLU A 102 -7.70 14.07 -18.50
CA GLU A 102 -7.24 14.43 -19.84
C GLU A 102 -7.29 15.94 -20.07
N ASN A 103 -8.27 16.63 -19.48
CA ASN A 103 -8.39 18.09 -19.49
C ASN A 103 -7.39 18.80 -18.57
N GLY A 104 -6.54 18.05 -17.85
CA GLY A 104 -5.46 18.59 -17.03
C GLY A 104 -5.82 18.80 -15.57
N ASP A 105 -7.00 18.34 -15.10
CA ASP A 105 -7.32 18.39 -13.67
C ASP A 105 -6.39 17.48 -12.87
N THR A 106 -5.53 18.09 -12.05
CA THR A 106 -4.49 17.43 -11.29
C THR A 106 -5.03 16.41 -10.29
N TYR A 107 -6.19 16.71 -9.69
CA TYR A 107 -6.82 15.79 -8.74
C TYR A 107 -7.37 14.54 -9.47
N SER A 108 -8.01 14.72 -10.60
CA SER A 108 -8.50 13.61 -11.43
C SER A 108 -7.35 12.78 -12.01
N GLN A 109 -6.22 13.41 -12.37
CA GLN A 109 -5.02 12.70 -12.78
C GLN A 109 -4.46 11.81 -11.66
N LEU A 110 -4.38 12.33 -10.42
CA LEU A 110 -3.96 11.56 -9.25
C LEU A 110 -4.94 10.41 -8.98
N THR A 111 -6.24 10.70 -9.01
CA THR A 111 -7.31 9.72 -8.78
C THR A 111 -7.27 8.60 -9.81
N LEU A 112 -7.11 8.94 -11.09
CA LEU A 112 -7.02 7.95 -12.17
C LEU A 112 -5.76 7.09 -12.04
N GLY A 113 -4.64 7.69 -11.61
CA GLY A 113 -3.43 6.97 -11.26
C GLY A 113 -3.67 5.96 -10.12
N ASP A 114 -4.42 6.36 -9.09
CA ASP A 114 -4.79 5.46 -7.98
C ASP A 114 -5.72 4.34 -8.45
N MET A 115 -6.68 4.63 -9.31
CA MET A 115 -7.57 3.61 -9.87
C MET A 115 -6.78 2.52 -10.59
N TYR A 116 -5.83 2.88 -11.45
CA TYR A 116 -4.96 1.91 -12.13
C TYR A 116 -3.98 1.23 -11.19
N TYR A 117 -3.48 1.93 -10.18
CA TYR A 117 -2.55 1.36 -9.20
C TYR A 117 -3.20 0.27 -8.35
N TYR A 118 -4.44 0.49 -7.88
CA TYR A 118 -5.17 -0.46 -7.04
C TYR A 118 -6.05 -1.43 -7.84
N GLY A 119 -6.31 -1.14 -9.12
CA GLY A 119 -7.30 -1.85 -9.93
C GLY A 119 -8.73 -1.56 -9.45
N ASP A 120 -8.99 -0.33 -9.01
CA ASP A 120 -10.31 0.09 -8.57
C ASP A 120 -11.11 0.64 -9.74
N SER A 121 -12.19 -0.05 -10.08
CA SER A 121 -13.08 0.24 -11.21
C SER A 121 -12.42 0.16 -12.59
N VAL A 122 -11.13 -0.18 -12.66
CA VAL A 122 -10.36 -0.44 -13.88
C VAL A 122 -9.45 -1.65 -13.67
N THR A 123 -8.96 -2.27 -14.73
CA THR A 123 -7.93 -3.30 -14.61
C THR A 123 -6.66 -2.72 -14.03
N GLN A 124 -6.06 -3.38 -13.02
CA GLN A 124 -4.80 -2.93 -12.42
C GLN A 124 -3.69 -2.87 -13.48
N ASP A 125 -3.09 -1.70 -13.60
CA ASP A 125 -1.98 -1.45 -14.52
C ASP A 125 -1.04 -0.40 -13.94
N TYR A 126 0.11 -0.84 -13.48
CA TYR A 126 1.12 0.04 -12.87
C TYR A 126 1.78 0.98 -13.87
N ASP A 127 1.93 0.58 -15.14
CA ASP A 127 2.50 1.43 -16.19
C ASP A 127 1.58 2.62 -16.45
N THR A 128 0.29 2.35 -16.62
CA THR A 128 -0.73 3.40 -16.78
C THR A 128 -0.86 4.26 -15.52
N ALA A 129 -0.81 3.67 -14.31
CA ALA A 129 -0.81 4.42 -13.07
C ALA A 129 0.36 5.41 -13.00
N MET A 130 1.57 4.97 -13.35
CA MET A 130 2.76 5.82 -13.36
C MET A 130 2.65 6.98 -14.35
N LEU A 131 2.08 6.76 -15.55
CA LEU A 131 1.85 7.83 -16.51
C LEU A 131 0.93 8.93 -15.93
N TRP A 132 -0.14 8.53 -15.23
CA TRP A 132 -1.05 9.50 -14.61
C TRP A 132 -0.41 10.19 -13.41
N TYR A 133 0.36 9.48 -12.58
CA TYR A 133 1.13 10.11 -11.50
C TYR A 133 2.17 11.10 -12.04
N GLU A 134 2.85 10.80 -13.14
CA GLU A 134 3.81 11.70 -13.75
C GLU A 134 3.13 12.98 -14.26
N ARG A 135 1.97 12.87 -14.90
CA ARG A 135 1.16 14.03 -15.31
C ARG A 135 0.76 14.88 -14.10
N ALA A 136 0.19 14.26 -13.05
CA ALA A 136 -0.19 14.96 -11.84
C ALA A 136 1.02 15.62 -11.14
N ALA A 137 2.17 14.94 -11.10
CA ALA A 137 3.41 15.46 -10.54
C ALA A 137 3.94 16.66 -11.32
N SER A 138 3.83 16.63 -12.67
CA SER A 138 4.22 17.76 -13.54
C SER A 138 3.33 19.01 -13.33
N HIS A 139 2.09 18.80 -12.87
CA HIS A 139 1.17 19.85 -12.47
C HIS A 139 1.28 20.22 -10.99
N GLY A 140 2.33 19.75 -10.29
CA GLY A 140 2.66 20.16 -8.93
C GLY A 140 2.00 19.34 -7.81
N SER A 141 1.43 18.17 -8.12
CA SER A 141 0.92 17.26 -7.07
C SER A 141 2.08 16.65 -6.27
N ALA A 142 2.23 17.09 -5.03
CA ALA A 142 3.23 16.56 -4.11
C ALA A 142 2.99 15.08 -3.76
N GLU A 143 1.73 14.69 -3.67
CA GLU A 143 1.32 13.30 -3.45
C GLU A 143 1.67 12.42 -4.63
N ALA A 144 1.40 12.88 -5.86
CA ALA A 144 1.77 12.15 -7.07
C ALA A 144 3.28 11.93 -7.18
N CYS A 145 4.10 12.94 -6.82
CA CYS A 145 5.54 12.78 -6.73
C CYS A 145 5.93 11.65 -5.78
N ASN A 146 5.29 11.57 -4.61
CA ASN A 146 5.57 10.49 -3.66
C ASN A 146 5.16 9.12 -4.20
N LYS A 147 3.98 9.00 -4.80
CA LYS A 147 3.47 7.75 -5.37
C LYS A 147 4.35 7.27 -6.54
N LEU A 148 4.73 8.16 -7.43
CA LEU A 148 5.62 7.84 -8.54
C LEU A 148 7.00 7.40 -8.02
N GLY A 149 7.55 8.09 -7.02
CA GLY A 149 8.77 7.68 -6.34
C GLY A 149 8.68 6.28 -5.74
N LEU A 150 7.55 5.91 -5.14
CA LEU A 150 7.31 4.57 -4.60
C LEU A 150 7.25 3.51 -5.70
N CYS A 151 6.55 3.77 -6.82
CA CYS A 151 6.51 2.84 -7.95
C CYS A 151 7.91 2.55 -8.48
N LEU A 152 8.71 3.59 -8.71
CA LEU A 152 10.09 3.47 -9.18
C LEU A 152 11.02 2.77 -8.17
N TYR A 153 10.83 3.02 -6.88
CA TYR A 153 11.60 2.37 -5.82
C TYR A 153 11.32 0.87 -5.74
N LEU A 154 10.06 0.48 -5.87
CA LEU A 154 9.60 -0.90 -5.81
C LEU A 154 9.77 -1.63 -7.15
N GLY A 155 9.83 -0.93 -8.27
CA GLY A 155 9.85 -1.48 -9.63
C GLY A 155 8.46 -1.96 -10.06
N LEU A 156 7.42 -1.21 -9.69
CA LEU A 156 6.05 -1.46 -10.13
C LEU A 156 5.83 -0.76 -11.46
N GLY A 157 5.36 -1.49 -12.47
CA GLY A 157 5.24 -1.02 -13.84
C GLY A 157 6.60 -1.06 -14.54
N SER A 158 7.18 0.09 -14.85
CA SER A 158 8.47 0.21 -15.52
C SER A 158 9.64 -0.36 -14.69
N HIS A 159 10.83 -0.31 -15.24
CA HIS A 159 12.03 -0.77 -14.54
C HIS A 159 12.28 0.00 -13.23
N LYS A 160 12.76 -0.73 -12.23
CA LYS A 160 13.17 -0.17 -10.94
C LYS A 160 14.32 0.83 -11.11
N SER A 161 14.11 2.05 -10.62
CA SER A 161 15.14 3.12 -10.62
C SER A 161 15.18 3.82 -9.26
N GLN A 162 16.22 3.53 -8.49
CA GLN A 162 16.41 4.20 -7.20
C GLN A 162 16.77 5.68 -7.35
N GLN A 163 17.45 6.05 -8.43
CA GLN A 163 17.83 7.45 -8.70
C GLN A 163 16.59 8.28 -9.01
N ASP A 164 15.73 7.79 -9.90
CA ASP A 164 14.49 8.49 -10.24
C ASP A 164 13.53 8.50 -9.05
N ALA A 165 13.48 7.43 -8.25
CA ALA A 165 12.71 7.40 -7.03
C ALA A 165 13.15 8.49 -6.05
N ALA A 166 14.46 8.63 -5.80
CA ALA A 166 15.01 9.67 -4.93
C ALA A 166 14.71 11.08 -5.46
N TYR A 167 14.80 11.29 -6.77
CA TYR A 167 14.45 12.55 -7.43
C TYR A 167 12.97 12.93 -7.18
N TRP A 168 12.04 11.98 -7.38
CA TRP A 168 10.62 12.25 -7.18
C TRP A 168 10.26 12.43 -5.71
N PHE A 169 10.90 11.69 -4.79
CA PHE A 169 10.75 11.94 -3.35
C PHE A 169 11.25 13.34 -2.96
N GLU A 170 12.38 13.78 -3.52
CA GLU A 170 12.89 15.14 -3.30
C GLU A 170 11.89 16.19 -3.76
N LYS A 171 11.34 16.04 -4.97
CA LYS A 171 10.32 16.94 -5.51
C LYS A 171 9.08 17.02 -4.62
N GLY A 172 8.54 15.87 -4.20
CA GLY A 172 7.40 15.81 -3.29
C GLY A 172 7.72 16.44 -1.91
N ALA A 173 8.96 16.26 -1.42
CA ALA A 173 9.42 16.86 -0.17
C ALA A 173 9.57 18.40 -0.27
N GLN A 174 10.02 18.91 -1.40
CA GLN A 174 10.07 20.36 -1.67
C GLN A 174 8.66 20.95 -1.66
N LEU A 175 7.71 20.28 -2.26
CA LEU A 175 6.28 20.65 -2.27
C LEU A 175 5.56 20.45 -0.93
N GLY A 176 6.24 19.92 0.09
CA GLY A 176 5.72 19.82 1.44
C GLY A 176 4.90 18.55 1.76
N HIS A 177 5.07 17.47 1.01
CA HIS A 177 4.42 16.22 1.32
C HIS A 177 5.17 15.46 2.43
N ALA A 178 4.46 15.11 3.51
CA ALA A 178 5.07 14.52 4.71
C ALA A 178 5.78 13.18 4.44
N ASP A 179 5.12 12.28 3.70
CA ASP A 179 5.68 10.96 3.38
C ASP A 179 6.85 11.08 2.39
N ALA A 180 6.78 12.03 1.44
CA ALA A 180 7.90 12.29 0.54
C ALA A 180 9.13 12.82 1.30
N CYS A 181 8.94 13.72 2.27
CA CYS A 181 10.02 14.17 3.15
C CYS A 181 10.66 13.00 3.89
N TYR A 182 9.84 12.08 4.43
CA TYR A 182 10.32 10.89 5.13
C TYR A 182 11.07 9.96 4.17
N ASN A 183 10.51 9.65 3.01
CA ASN A 183 11.11 8.76 2.02
C ASN A 183 12.44 9.31 1.48
N TYR A 184 12.48 10.62 1.18
CA TYR A 184 13.73 11.27 0.77
C TYR A 184 14.78 11.28 1.88
N ALA A 185 14.38 11.51 3.13
CA ALA A 185 15.28 11.42 4.27
C ALA A 185 15.88 10.01 4.41
N VAL A 186 15.10 8.95 4.18
CA VAL A 186 15.61 7.57 4.16
C VAL A 186 16.60 7.36 3.01
N CYS A 187 16.31 7.90 1.83
CA CYS A 187 17.24 7.87 0.68
C CYS A 187 18.58 8.54 1.02
N LEU A 188 18.55 9.74 1.59
CA LEU A 188 19.74 10.46 2.03
C LEU A 188 20.50 9.75 3.15
N GLN A 189 19.79 9.14 4.12
CA GLN A 189 20.42 8.44 5.22
C GLN A 189 21.19 7.20 4.78
N LYS A 190 20.65 6.48 3.79
CA LYS A 190 21.20 5.22 3.30
C LYS A 190 22.02 5.35 2.01
N GLY A 191 21.95 6.49 1.32
CA GLY A 191 22.57 6.66 0.00
C GLY A 191 21.82 5.90 -1.10
N ILE A 192 20.49 5.80 -1.00
CA ILE A 192 19.66 5.09 -1.99
C ILE A 192 19.30 6.08 -3.11
N GLY A 193 19.81 5.84 -4.31
CA GLY A 193 19.54 6.69 -5.48
C GLY A 193 20.14 8.10 -5.41
N THR A 194 20.79 8.45 -4.30
CA THR A 194 21.46 9.73 -4.08
C THR A 194 22.68 9.57 -3.18
N SER A 195 23.55 10.57 -3.12
CA SER A 195 24.70 10.55 -2.22
C SER A 195 24.23 10.57 -0.76
N GLN A 196 24.86 9.73 0.07
CA GLN A 196 24.56 9.71 1.49
C GLN A 196 24.83 11.07 2.14
N ASN A 197 23.82 11.60 2.85
CA ASN A 197 23.93 12.86 3.59
C ASN A 197 23.09 12.81 4.87
N LYS A 198 23.70 12.37 5.95
CA LYS A 198 23.01 12.22 7.24
C LYS A 198 22.48 13.54 7.80
N ARG A 199 23.21 14.66 7.58
CA ARG A 199 22.77 15.98 8.07
C ARG A 199 21.48 16.44 7.35
N ALA A 200 21.45 16.32 6.03
CA ALA A 200 20.25 16.61 5.25
C ALA A 200 19.11 15.66 5.60
N ALA A 201 19.38 14.37 5.81
CA ALA A 201 18.37 13.39 6.22
C ALA A 201 17.65 13.83 7.51
N ILE A 202 18.39 14.25 8.52
CA ILE A 202 17.80 14.76 9.79
C ILE A 202 16.94 16.00 9.54
N SER A 203 17.34 16.90 8.65
CA SER A 203 16.55 18.09 8.31
C SER A 203 15.19 17.69 7.67
N TYR A 204 15.22 16.76 6.72
CA TYR A 204 13.99 16.26 6.09
C TYR A 204 13.13 15.42 7.05
N LEU A 205 13.73 14.67 7.97
CA LEU A 205 12.98 13.98 9.04
C LEU A 205 12.26 14.97 9.96
N LYS A 206 12.91 16.08 10.33
CA LYS A 206 12.28 17.15 11.12
C LYS A 206 11.10 17.74 10.36
N LYS A 207 11.29 18.08 9.08
CA LYS A 207 10.21 18.59 8.22
C LYS A 207 9.04 17.60 8.12
N ALA A 208 9.32 16.31 7.93
CA ALA A 208 8.30 15.28 7.92
C ALA A 208 7.54 15.18 9.26
N ALA A 209 8.25 15.26 10.38
CA ALA A 209 7.67 15.23 11.72
C ALA A 209 6.79 16.45 12.01
N GLU A 210 7.18 17.64 11.58
CA GLU A 210 6.41 18.88 11.65
C GLU A 210 5.11 18.76 10.82
N LEU A 211 5.19 18.13 9.66
CA LEU A 211 4.04 17.81 8.80
C LEU A 211 3.17 16.65 9.32
N GLY A 212 3.50 16.09 10.48
CA GLY A 212 2.68 15.08 11.14
C GLY A 212 3.09 13.62 10.91
N HIS A 213 4.16 13.34 10.13
CA HIS A 213 4.57 11.96 9.83
C HIS A 213 5.05 11.22 11.09
N LEU A 214 4.29 10.20 11.53
CA LEU A 214 4.52 9.53 12.82
C LEU A 214 5.83 8.77 12.89
N ARG A 215 6.24 8.09 11.82
CA ARG A 215 7.52 7.35 11.78
C ARG A 215 8.71 8.30 11.87
N ALA A 216 8.62 9.50 11.26
CA ALA A 216 9.66 10.51 11.37
C ALA A 216 9.81 11.02 12.81
N LYS A 217 8.67 11.27 13.50
CA LYS A 217 8.67 11.63 14.92
C LYS A 217 9.35 10.58 15.80
N LYS A 218 9.09 9.29 15.52
CA LYS A 218 9.72 8.19 16.25
C LYS A 218 11.22 8.12 15.97
N MET A 219 11.63 8.16 14.70
CA MET A 219 13.06 8.10 14.33
C MET A 219 13.90 9.23 14.93
N LEU A 220 13.31 10.43 15.12
CA LEU A 220 14.01 11.55 15.76
C LEU A 220 14.15 11.40 17.28
N LYS A 221 13.29 10.61 17.93
CA LYS A 221 13.39 10.33 19.37
C LYS A 221 14.42 9.25 19.68
N ASP A 222 14.69 8.38 18.71
CA ASP A 222 15.59 7.21 18.86
C ASP A 222 17.04 7.54 18.47
N GLN A 223 17.33 8.81 18.09
CA GLN A 223 18.68 9.35 17.79
C GLN A 223 19.27 10.08 18.98
#